data_225173d03d257cafb28de8366cf0442f
#
_entry.id   225173d03d257cafb28de8366cf0442f
#
_cell.length_a   1.000
_cell.length_b   1.000
_cell.length_c   1.000
_cell.angle_alpha   90.00
_cell.angle_beta   90.00
_cell.angle_gamma   90.00
#
_symmetry.space_group_name_H-M   'P 1'
#
loop_
_entity.id
_entity.type
_entity.pdbx_description
1 polymer ?
#
loop_
_entity_poly.entity_id
_entity_poly.type
_entity_poly.pdbx_seq_one_letter_code
_entity_poly.pdbx_strand_id
1 'polypeptide(L)'
;DALGAPREDENQFLEDVIFGYGKMHEPGAVLDFQMDTGLNVIECGFFAYDDWLGASPDGLTSDGGVLEIKAPWSRRKGQEREFKSLADQPQYYAQVQIEMLCAGRQKAHFYQYSSHAQLHEVVPLDQAWIDENIPRLRQFHAEFLDIIASPDMAADYLAPKRVIIDTPEAHKMMVEYDELTQ
;
A
#
# COMPACT_ATOMS: atom_id res chain seq x y z
N ASP A 1 3.19 -15.61 -5.88
CA ASP A 1 4.34 -14.73 -5.89
C ASP A 1 5.28 -15.14 -7.02
N ALA A 2 6.04 -14.18 -7.58
CA ALA A 2 6.83 -14.37 -8.81
C ALA A 2 7.98 -15.38 -8.63
N LEU A 3 8.42 -15.63 -7.40
CA LEU A 3 9.51 -16.53 -7.07
C LEU A 3 9.03 -17.92 -6.60
N GLY A 4 7.70 -18.13 -6.53
CA GLY A 4 7.11 -19.40 -6.10
C GLY A 4 7.35 -19.73 -4.62
N ALA A 5 7.72 -18.75 -3.79
CA ALA A 5 7.91 -18.96 -2.37
C ALA A 5 6.57 -19.29 -1.70
N PRO A 6 6.50 -20.29 -0.81
CA PRO A 6 5.29 -20.55 -0.05
C PRO A 6 5.02 -19.38 0.89
N ARG A 7 3.75 -18.90 0.93
CA ARG A 7 3.32 -17.96 1.95
C ARG A 7 3.13 -18.70 3.26
N GLU A 8 3.49 -18.06 4.38
CA GLU A 8 3.18 -18.60 5.70
C GLU A 8 1.68 -18.47 5.97
N ASP A 9 0.98 -19.59 6.12
CA ASP A 9 -0.49 -19.69 6.20
C ASP A 9 -1.13 -18.85 7.33
N GLU A 10 -0.41 -18.60 8.42
CA GLU A 10 -0.94 -17.84 9.57
C GLU A 10 -1.17 -16.35 9.26
N ASN A 11 -0.40 -15.76 8.37
CA ASN A 11 -0.58 -14.37 7.96
C ASN A 11 -1.65 -14.21 6.87
N GLN A 12 -1.88 -15.23 6.05
CA GLN A 12 -2.81 -15.18 4.92
C GLN A 12 -4.25 -14.87 5.38
N PHE A 13 -4.74 -15.55 6.43
CA PHE A 13 -6.08 -15.29 6.95
C PHE A 13 -6.25 -13.85 7.46
N LEU A 14 -5.24 -13.32 8.15
CA LEU A 14 -5.28 -11.96 8.67
C LEU A 14 -5.24 -10.92 7.53
N GLU A 15 -4.42 -11.16 6.53
CA GLU A 15 -4.35 -10.34 5.31
C GLU A 15 -5.70 -10.34 4.58
N ASP A 16 -6.30 -11.51 4.36
CA ASP A 16 -7.60 -11.64 3.69
C ASP A 16 -8.72 -10.89 4.44
N VAL A 17 -8.70 -10.91 5.78
CA VAL A 17 -9.65 -10.16 6.60
C VAL A 17 -9.43 -8.64 6.48
N ILE A 18 -8.19 -8.18 6.48
CA ILE A 18 -7.85 -6.75 6.38
C ILE A 18 -8.19 -6.21 4.99
N PHE A 19 -7.79 -6.91 3.93
CA PHE A 19 -8.09 -6.53 2.55
C PHE A 19 -9.59 -6.63 2.26
N GLY A 20 -10.23 -7.71 2.72
CA GLY A 20 -11.68 -7.90 2.58
C GLY A 20 -12.49 -6.78 3.24
N TYR A 21 -12.04 -6.28 4.39
CA TYR A 21 -12.67 -5.15 5.05
C TYR A 21 -12.59 -3.87 4.21
N GLY A 22 -11.41 -3.51 3.69
CA GLY A 22 -11.22 -2.35 2.83
C GLY A 22 -12.14 -2.41 1.62
N LYS A 23 -12.08 -3.50 0.87
CA LYS A 23 -12.89 -3.73 -0.33
C LYS A 23 -14.40 -3.70 -0.06
N MET A 24 -14.86 -4.21 1.08
CA MET A 24 -16.28 -4.19 1.48
C MET A 24 -16.78 -2.76 1.78
N HIS A 25 -15.91 -1.86 2.29
CA HIS A 25 -16.28 -0.50 2.67
C HIS A 25 -16.08 0.53 1.56
N GLU A 26 -15.32 0.21 0.52
CA GLU A 26 -15.03 1.09 -0.60
C GLU A 26 -16.27 1.66 -1.29
N PRO A 27 -17.33 0.88 -1.65
CA PRO A 27 -18.52 1.45 -2.26
C PRO A 27 -19.25 2.46 -1.36
N GLY A 28 -19.26 2.22 -0.05
CA GLY A 28 -19.82 3.16 0.94
C GLY A 28 -19.00 4.45 1.03
N ALA A 29 -17.68 4.32 1.01
CA ALA A 29 -16.77 5.46 1.03
C ALA A 29 -16.85 6.31 -0.24
N VAL A 30 -17.06 5.70 -1.43
CA VAL A 30 -17.32 6.42 -2.68
C VAL A 30 -18.60 7.27 -2.56
N LEU A 31 -19.68 6.69 -2.04
CA LEU A 31 -20.94 7.42 -1.86
C LEU A 31 -20.78 8.58 -0.88
N ASP A 32 -20.09 8.35 0.23
CA ASP A 32 -19.81 9.36 1.25
C ASP A 32 -18.98 10.52 0.66
N PHE A 33 -17.92 10.20 -0.07
CA PHE A 33 -17.11 11.16 -0.80
C PHE A 33 -17.93 12.01 -1.78
N GLN A 34 -18.83 11.38 -2.56
CA GLN A 34 -19.70 12.09 -3.50
C GLN A 34 -20.69 13.04 -2.79
N MET A 35 -21.20 12.61 -1.63
CA MET A 35 -22.10 13.44 -0.82
C MET A 35 -21.36 14.63 -0.21
N ASP A 36 -20.15 14.43 0.31
CA ASP A 36 -19.35 15.47 0.95
C ASP A 36 -18.83 16.51 -0.02
N THR A 37 -18.43 16.06 -1.22
CA THR A 37 -17.76 16.94 -2.19
C THR A 37 -18.66 17.45 -3.30
N GLY A 38 -19.78 16.78 -3.56
CA GLY A 38 -20.63 17.03 -4.74
C GLY A 38 -20.01 16.56 -6.05
N LEU A 39 -18.86 15.87 -6.03
CA LEU A 39 -18.19 15.34 -7.22
C LEU A 39 -18.77 13.96 -7.57
N ASN A 40 -19.00 13.73 -8.87
CA ASN A 40 -19.32 12.38 -9.33
C ASN A 40 -18.03 11.57 -9.47
N VAL A 41 -18.10 10.29 -9.11
CA VAL A 41 -17.03 9.31 -9.28
C VAL A 41 -17.43 8.32 -10.36
N ILE A 42 -16.52 8.08 -11.29
CA ILE A 42 -16.65 7.08 -12.35
C ILE A 42 -15.66 5.98 -12.03
N GLU A 43 -16.16 4.76 -11.90
CA GLU A 43 -15.31 3.56 -11.77
C GLU A 43 -14.36 3.48 -12.97
N CYS A 44 -13.12 3.14 -12.71
CA CYS A 44 -12.09 2.99 -13.73
C CYS A 44 -11.33 1.68 -13.53
N GLY A 45 -10.59 1.29 -14.57
CA GLY A 45 -9.76 0.10 -14.52
C GLY A 45 -8.28 0.46 -14.37
N PHE A 46 -7.46 -0.42 -14.91
CA PHE A 46 -6.01 -0.28 -14.89
C PHE A 46 -5.52 0.70 -15.95
N PHE A 47 -4.66 1.63 -15.55
CA PHE A 47 -3.96 2.57 -16.42
C PHE A 47 -2.50 2.15 -16.55
N ALA A 48 -2.08 1.78 -17.76
CA ALA A 48 -0.67 1.53 -18.06
C ALA A 48 0.02 2.85 -18.38
N TYR A 49 1.12 3.15 -17.68
CA TYR A 49 2.01 4.26 -18.02
C TYR A 49 3.04 3.83 -19.07
N ASP A 50 3.56 2.60 -18.92
CA ASP A 50 4.53 1.97 -19.81
C ASP A 50 4.33 0.44 -19.69
N ASP A 51 5.17 -0.36 -20.34
CA ASP A 51 5.15 -1.83 -20.29
C ASP A 51 5.50 -2.42 -18.91
N TRP A 52 6.02 -1.59 -17.99
CA TRP A 52 6.50 -2.02 -16.66
C TRP A 52 5.80 -1.33 -15.48
N LEU A 53 5.06 -0.27 -15.72
CA LEU A 53 4.40 0.53 -14.66
C LEU A 53 2.95 0.79 -15.01
N GLY A 54 2.07 0.62 -14.05
CA GLY A 54 0.66 0.95 -14.15
C GLY A 54 0.03 1.04 -12.77
N ALA A 55 -1.18 1.57 -12.73
CA ALA A 55 -1.96 1.74 -11.50
C ALA A 55 -3.46 1.60 -11.75
N SER A 56 -4.21 1.28 -10.70
CA SER A 56 -5.68 1.22 -10.69
C SER A 56 -6.20 2.08 -9.57
N PRO A 57 -6.48 3.36 -9.80
CA PRO A 57 -7.17 4.19 -8.82
C PRO A 57 -8.57 3.65 -8.53
N ASP A 58 -9.13 3.97 -7.38
CA ASP A 58 -10.51 3.58 -7.01
C ASP A 58 -11.57 4.31 -7.85
N GLY A 59 -11.21 5.42 -8.50
CA GLY A 59 -12.08 6.10 -9.43
C GLY A 59 -11.50 7.35 -10.08
N LEU A 60 -12.25 7.89 -11.05
CA LEU A 60 -12.02 9.20 -11.64
C LEU A 60 -13.10 10.17 -11.18
N THR A 61 -12.71 11.36 -10.76
CA THR A 61 -13.65 12.40 -10.32
C THR A 61 -14.07 13.33 -11.45
N SER A 62 -15.30 13.85 -11.38
CA SER A 62 -15.88 14.74 -12.41
C SER A 62 -15.12 16.06 -12.60
N ASP A 63 -14.26 16.44 -11.67
CA ASP A 63 -13.38 17.61 -11.75
C ASP A 63 -12.00 17.28 -12.34
N GLY A 64 -11.82 16.05 -12.84
CA GLY A 64 -10.63 15.62 -13.58
C GLY A 64 -9.52 15.01 -12.71
N GLY A 65 -9.77 14.71 -11.46
CA GLY A 65 -8.83 14.04 -10.54
C GLY A 65 -8.92 12.52 -10.60
N VAL A 66 -8.01 11.85 -9.87
CA VAL A 66 -8.16 10.46 -9.42
C VAL A 66 -8.72 10.45 -8.00
N LEU A 67 -9.39 9.38 -7.62
CA LEU A 67 -9.82 9.11 -6.25
C LEU A 67 -9.07 7.87 -5.74
N GLU A 68 -8.48 8.00 -4.57
CA GLU A 68 -7.90 6.89 -3.81
C GLU A 68 -8.51 6.84 -2.42
N ILE A 69 -9.07 5.70 -2.06
CA ILE A 69 -9.79 5.46 -0.81
C ILE A 69 -8.96 4.57 0.11
N LYS A 70 -8.90 4.93 1.38
CA LYS A 70 -8.35 4.09 2.43
C LYS A 70 -9.37 3.87 3.54
N ALA A 71 -9.85 2.63 3.66
CA ALA A 71 -10.73 2.20 4.75
C ALA A 71 -9.98 1.21 5.68
N PRO A 72 -9.11 1.69 6.57
CA PRO A 72 -8.21 0.82 7.33
C PRO A 72 -8.97 0.02 8.40
N TRP A 73 -8.73 -1.30 8.44
CA TRP A 73 -9.27 -2.22 9.45
C TRP A 73 -9.05 -1.74 10.90
N SER A 74 -7.94 -1.08 11.18
CA SER A 74 -7.62 -0.55 12.50
C SER A 74 -8.63 0.48 13.01
N ARG A 75 -9.43 1.06 12.14
CA ARG A 75 -10.45 2.09 12.45
C ARG A 75 -11.87 1.54 12.60
N ARG A 76 -12.10 0.24 12.41
CA ARG A 76 -13.43 -0.40 12.43
C ARG A 76 -14.22 -0.25 13.74
N LYS A 77 -13.54 0.00 14.86
CA LYS A 77 -14.17 0.06 16.19
C LYS A 77 -14.40 1.50 16.71
N GLY A 78 -14.23 2.52 15.85
CA GLY A 78 -14.43 3.92 16.28
C GLY A 78 -13.45 4.37 17.36
N GLN A 79 -12.31 3.71 17.49
CA GLN A 79 -11.30 4.15 18.45
C GLN A 79 -10.66 5.44 17.94
N GLU A 80 -10.66 6.44 18.80
CA GLU A 80 -10.41 7.87 18.63
C GLU A 80 -8.99 8.24 18.19
N ARG A 81 -8.46 7.60 17.16
CA ARG A 81 -7.23 8.09 16.52
C ARG A 81 -7.63 8.88 15.29
N GLU A 82 -7.26 10.13 15.22
CA GLU A 82 -7.38 10.94 14.01
C GLU A 82 -6.65 10.25 12.84
N PHE A 83 -7.17 10.42 11.62
CA PHE A 83 -6.46 10.01 10.43
C PHE A 83 -5.17 10.84 10.33
N LYS A 84 -4.10 10.21 9.86
CA LYS A 84 -2.86 10.92 9.57
C LYS A 84 -3.01 11.67 8.25
N SER A 85 -2.38 12.82 8.15
CA SER A 85 -2.23 13.50 6.86
C SER A 85 -1.49 12.61 5.85
N LEU A 86 -1.79 12.75 4.57
CA LEU A 86 -1.08 12.06 3.51
C LEU A 86 0.44 12.36 3.54
N ALA A 87 0.83 13.57 3.92
CA ALA A 87 2.23 13.96 4.07
C ALA A 87 2.99 13.10 5.11
N ASP A 88 2.29 12.56 6.11
CA ASP A 88 2.85 11.68 7.13
C ASP A 88 2.80 10.18 6.73
N GLN A 89 2.37 9.88 5.50
CA GLN A 89 2.14 8.54 4.99
C GLN A 89 2.84 8.35 3.62
N PRO A 90 4.18 8.27 3.58
CA PRO A 90 4.95 8.30 2.34
C PRO A 90 4.58 7.17 1.37
N GLN A 91 4.13 6.01 1.87
CA GLN A 91 3.69 4.90 1.02
C GLN A 91 2.41 5.24 0.25
N TYR A 92 1.46 5.93 0.86
CA TYR A 92 0.23 6.36 0.19
C TYR A 92 0.47 7.59 -0.69
N TYR A 93 1.38 8.47 -0.27
CA TYR A 93 1.80 9.59 -1.12
C TYR A 93 2.40 9.07 -2.43
N ALA A 94 3.31 8.10 -2.37
CA ALA A 94 3.89 7.47 -3.55
C ALA A 94 2.82 6.81 -4.43
N GLN A 95 1.87 6.08 -3.84
CA GLN A 95 0.76 5.45 -4.56
C GLN A 95 -0.03 6.48 -5.34
N VAL A 96 -0.50 7.54 -4.68
CA VAL A 96 -1.33 8.59 -5.29
C VAL A 96 -0.59 9.33 -6.41
N GLN A 97 0.71 9.59 -6.26
CA GLN A 97 1.52 10.21 -7.31
C GLN A 97 1.65 9.30 -8.55
N ILE A 98 1.85 8.00 -8.35
CA ILE A 98 1.91 7.02 -9.46
C ILE A 98 0.55 6.89 -10.14
N GLU A 99 -0.55 6.88 -9.39
CA GLU A 99 -1.90 6.82 -9.95
C GLU A 99 -2.20 8.03 -10.85
N MET A 100 -1.86 9.24 -10.38
CA MET A 100 -2.00 10.45 -11.19
C MET A 100 -1.15 10.38 -12.46
N LEU A 101 0.10 9.93 -12.36
CA LEU A 101 0.98 9.77 -13.50
C LEU A 101 0.40 8.79 -14.52
N CYS A 102 -0.02 7.60 -14.08
CA CYS A 102 -0.56 6.56 -14.95
C CYS A 102 -1.87 6.98 -15.61
N ALA A 103 -2.76 7.62 -14.87
CA ALA A 103 -4.05 8.10 -15.37
C ALA A 103 -3.97 9.44 -16.16
N GLY A 104 -2.78 10.05 -16.23
CA GLY A 104 -2.58 11.36 -16.89
C GLY A 104 -3.35 12.50 -16.21
N ARG A 105 -3.42 12.48 -14.88
CA ARG A 105 -4.16 13.47 -14.07
C ARG A 105 -3.21 14.35 -13.29
N GLN A 106 -3.68 15.55 -12.95
CA GLN A 106 -2.87 16.59 -12.29
C GLN A 106 -3.22 16.77 -10.81
N LYS A 107 -4.24 16.08 -10.34
CA LYS A 107 -4.67 16.08 -8.94
C LYS A 107 -5.28 14.75 -8.54
N ALA A 108 -5.23 14.48 -7.25
CA ALA A 108 -5.86 13.34 -6.62
C ALA A 108 -6.68 13.78 -5.41
N HIS A 109 -7.76 13.07 -5.16
CA HIS A 109 -8.52 13.11 -3.93
C HIS A 109 -8.13 11.88 -3.12
N PHE A 110 -7.42 12.09 -2.03
CA PHE A 110 -7.09 11.04 -1.06
C PHE A 110 -8.14 11.05 0.04
N TYR A 111 -8.92 9.97 0.14
CA TYR A 111 -10.07 9.88 1.04
C TYR A 111 -9.89 8.75 2.04
N GLN A 112 -9.66 9.08 3.29
CA GLN A 112 -9.60 8.13 4.38
C GLN A 112 -10.96 8.03 5.04
N TYR A 113 -11.49 6.81 5.15
CA TYR A 113 -12.85 6.57 5.58
C TYR A 113 -12.96 5.54 6.71
N SER A 114 -13.87 5.80 7.63
CA SER A 114 -14.42 4.83 8.56
C SER A 114 -15.89 5.17 8.82
N SER A 115 -16.65 4.26 9.44
CA SER A 115 -18.04 4.54 9.84
C SER A 115 -18.21 5.66 10.87
N HIS A 116 -17.12 6.24 11.38
CA HIS A 116 -17.12 7.22 12.47
C HIS A 116 -16.40 8.51 12.11
N ALA A 117 -15.55 8.51 11.11
CA ALA A 117 -14.77 9.67 10.71
C ALA A 117 -14.26 9.53 9.27
N GLN A 118 -14.05 10.65 8.61
CA GLN A 118 -13.38 10.75 7.31
C GLN A 118 -12.33 11.87 7.32
N LEU A 119 -11.36 11.74 6.44
CA LEU A 119 -10.40 12.80 6.13
C LEU A 119 -10.19 12.85 4.62
N HIS A 120 -10.48 14.00 4.03
CA HIS A 120 -10.31 14.27 2.62
C HIS A 120 -9.17 15.25 2.39
N GLU A 121 -8.23 14.89 1.53
CA GLU A 121 -7.13 15.75 1.11
C GLU A 121 -7.06 15.80 -0.42
N VAL A 122 -6.84 16.99 -0.97
CA VAL A 122 -6.60 17.18 -2.40
C VAL A 122 -5.11 17.39 -2.61
N VAL A 123 -4.51 16.57 -3.45
CA VAL A 123 -3.07 16.52 -3.67
C VAL A 123 -2.77 16.80 -5.14
N PRO A 124 -1.91 17.76 -5.45
CA PRO A 124 -1.44 17.98 -6.82
C PRO A 124 -0.40 16.91 -7.22
N LEU A 125 -0.25 16.72 -8.53
CA LEU A 125 0.86 15.95 -9.08
C LEU A 125 2.18 16.67 -8.73
N ASP A 126 3.08 15.94 -8.06
CA ASP A 126 4.42 16.41 -7.73
C ASP A 126 5.43 15.96 -8.79
N GLN A 127 5.65 16.84 -9.79
CA GLN A 127 6.56 16.51 -10.87
C GLN A 127 7.99 16.30 -10.39
N ALA A 128 8.43 17.01 -9.36
CA ALA A 128 9.78 16.83 -8.81
C ALA A 128 9.93 15.45 -8.17
N TRP A 129 8.93 15.00 -7.42
CA TRP A 129 8.88 13.65 -6.86
C TRP A 129 8.88 12.58 -7.97
N ILE A 130 8.10 12.77 -9.03
CA ILE A 130 8.04 11.86 -10.19
C ILE A 130 9.41 11.75 -10.85
N ASP A 131 10.04 12.90 -11.16
CA ASP A 131 11.35 12.95 -11.83
C ASP A 131 12.46 12.26 -11.01
N GLU A 132 12.39 12.34 -9.69
CA GLU A 132 13.31 11.65 -8.79
C GLU A 132 13.05 10.14 -8.70
N ASN A 133 11.79 9.73 -8.57
CA ASN A 133 11.46 8.36 -8.17
C ASN A 133 11.23 7.41 -9.35
N ILE A 134 10.77 7.87 -10.51
CA ILE A 134 10.56 6.98 -11.69
C ILE A 134 11.86 6.29 -12.12
N PRO A 135 13.03 6.95 -12.19
CA PRO A 135 14.29 6.26 -12.50
C PRO A 135 14.64 5.17 -11.48
N ARG A 136 14.39 5.41 -10.19
CA ARG A 136 14.63 4.43 -9.11
C ARG A 136 13.71 3.22 -9.22
N LEU A 137 12.41 3.45 -9.52
CA LEU A 137 11.45 2.37 -9.74
C LEU A 137 11.81 1.54 -10.97
N ARG A 138 12.29 2.17 -12.06
CA ARG A 138 12.76 1.47 -13.26
C ARG A 138 14.00 0.62 -12.97
N GLN A 139 14.93 1.12 -12.17
CA GLN A 139 16.09 0.34 -11.71
C GLN A 139 15.64 -0.86 -10.89
N PHE A 140 14.74 -0.66 -9.91
CA PHE A 140 14.18 -1.76 -9.11
C PHE A 140 13.50 -2.82 -9.99
N HIS A 141 12.72 -2.40 -10.99
CA HIS A 141 12.08 -3.33 -11.91
C HIS A 141 13.11 -4.15 -12.71
N ALA A 142 14.18 -3.53 -13.18
CA ALA A 142 15.26 -4.26 -13.87
C ALA A 142 15.94 -5.28 -12.95
N GLU A 143 16.30 -4.88 -11.73
CA GLU A 143 16.87 -5.78 -10.72
C GLU A 143 15.92 -6.94 -10.37
N PHE A 144 14.62 -6.66 -10.26
CA PHE A 144 13.60 -7.67 -10.03
C PHE A 144 13.55 -8.70 -11.18
N LEU A 145 13.59 -8.24 -12.43
CA LEU A 145 13.62 -9.13 -13.61
C LEU A 145 14.87 -10.01 -13.63
N ASP A 146 16.03 -9.45 -13.28
CA ASP A 146 17.28 -10.21 -13.20
C ASP A 146 17.20 -11.31 -12.12
N ILE A 147 16.62 -10.98 -10.94
CA ILE A 147 16.44 -11.95 -9.86
C ILE A 147 15.53 -13.10 -10.29
N ILE A 148 14.36 -12.81 -10.89
CA ILE A 148 13.42 -13.87 -11.29
C ILE A 148 13.93 -14.70 -12.49
N ALA A 149 14.80 -14.14 -13.32
CA ALA A 149 15.41 -14.85 -14.44
C ALA A 149 16.55 -15.79 -14.01
N SER A 150 17.14 -15.61 -12.81
CA SER A 150 18.27 -16.38 -12.31
C SER A 150 17.86 -17.23 -11.10
N PRO A 151 17.80 -18.58 -11.22
CA PRO A 151 17.47 -19.45 -10.09
C PRO A 151 18.39 -19.27 -8.88
N ASP A 152 19.68 -19.01 -9.11
CA ASP A 152 20.66 -18.81 -8.04
C ASP A 152 20.40 -17.50 -7.29
N MET A 153 20.17 -16.39 -8.01
CA MET A 153 19.82 -15.10 -7.41
C MET A 153 18.48 -15.17 -6.67
N ALA A 154 17.48 -15.86 -7.24
CA ALA A 154 16.21 -16.08 -6.60
C ALA A 154 16.35 -16.87 -5.30
N ALA A 155 17.18 -17.93 -5.29
CA ALA A 155 17.48 -18.72 -4.09
C ALA A 155 18.18 -17.89 -3.01
N ASP A 156 19.16 -17.06 -3.38
CA ASP A 156 19.85 -16.16 -2.45
C ASP A 156 18.91 -15.09 -1.89
N TYR A 157 18.01 -14.55 -2.72
CA TYR A 157 17.02 -13.56 -2.29
C TYR A 157 16.01 -14.15 -1.31
N LEU A 158 15.55 -15.37 -1.55
CA LEU A 158 14.60 -16.11 -0.72
C LEU A 158 15.25 -16.78 0.50
N ALA A 159 16.57 -16.89 0.51
CA ALA A 159 17.28 -17.50 1.64
C ALA A 159 16.97 -16.70 2.93
N PRO A 160 16.54 -17.37 4.00
CA PRO A 160 16.28 -16.70 5.26
C PRO A 160 17.55 -16.01 5.75
N LYS A 161 17.53 -14.70 5.88
CA LYS A 161 18.62 -13.91 6.48
C LYS A 161 18.67 -14.25 7.98
N ARG A 162 19.26 -15.38 8.31
CA ARG A 162 19.47 -15.78 9.71
C ARG A 162 20.58 -14.92 10.29
N VAL A 163 20.20 -13.99 11.15
CA VAL A 163 21.16 -13.36 12.07
C VAL A 163 21.32 -14.32 13.24
N ILE A 164 22.46 -15.02 13.30
CA ILE A 164 22.79 -15.82 14.48
C ILE A 164 23.24 -14.82 15.55
N ILE A 165 22.39 -14.59 16.52
CA ILE A 165 22.75 -13.80 17.71
C ILE A 165 23.34 -14.78 18.73
N ASP A 166 24.63 -15.02 18.62
CA ASP A 166 25.40 -15.88 19.54
C ASP A 166 26.11 -15.00 20.57
N THR A 167 25.35 -14.41 21.47
CA THR A 167 25.88 -13.62 22.59
C THR A 167 25.45 -14.25 23.92
N PRO A 168 26.26 -14.10 24.99
CA PRO A 168 25.90 -14.57 26.32
C PRO A 168 24.57 -14.00 26.83
N GLU A 169 24.25 -12.76 26.46
CA GLU A 169 23.00 -12.09 26.79
C GLU A 169 21.79 -12.74 26.09
N ALA A 170 21.94 -13.10 24.80
CA ALA A 170 20.89 -13.79 24.06
C ALA A 170 20.60 -15.19 24.63
N HIS A 171 21.66 -15.95 24.98
CA HIS A 171 21.51 -17.24 25.64
C HIS A 171 20.80 -17.11 26.98
N LYS A 172 21.15 -16.12 27.79
CA LYS A 172 20.49 -15.87 29.07
C LYS A 172 19.01 -15.55 28.88
N MET A 173 18.64 -14.69 27.91
CA MET A 173 17.24 -14.35 27.61
C MET A 173 16.45 -15.60 27.13
N MET A 174 17.06 -16.49 26.36
CA MET A 174 16.40 -17.74 25.93
C MET A 174 16.14 -18.68 27.14
N VAL A 175 17.08 -18.83 28.06
CA VAL A 175 16.89 -19.64 29.28
C VAL A 175 15.77 -19.06 30.15
N GLU A 176 15.77 -17.73 30.37
CA GLU A 176 14.72 -17.05 31.14
C GLU A 176 13.35 -17.20 30.46
N TYR A 177 13.28 -17.15 29.12
CA TYR A 177 12.02 -17.36 28.37
C TYR A 177 11.50 -18.80 28.55
N ASP A 178 12.36 -19.79 28.43
CA ASP A 178 11.98 -21.20 28.59
C ASP A 178 11.50 -21.49 30.04
N GLU A 179 12.10 -20.86 31.06
CA GLU A 179 11.65 -20.99 32.47
C GLU A 179 10.27 -20.33 32.69
N LEU A 180 9.93 -19.29 31.97
CA LEU A 180 8.64 -18.59 32.09
C LEU A 180 7.50 -19.28 31.33
N THR A 181 7.81 -20.20 30.43
CA THR A 181 6.84 -20.88 29.54
C THR A 181 6.56 -22.34 29.98
N GLN A 182 7.23 -22.84 30.99
CA GLN A 182 6.96 -24.14 31.65
C GLN A 182 5.99 -23.99 32.82
#